data_85f31c8ab9f7e9ad73781c13ea9766c4
#
_entry.id   85f31c8ab9f7e9ad73781c13ea9766c4
#
_cell.length_a   1.000
_cell.length_b   1.000
_cell.length_c   1.000
_cell.angle_alpha   90.00
_cell.angle_beta   90.00
_cell.angle_gamma   90.00
#
_symmetry.space_group_name_H-M   'P 1'
#
loop_
_entity.id
_entity.type
_entity.pdbx_description
1 polymer ?
#
loop_
_entity_poly.entity_id
_entity_poly.type
_entity_poly.pdbx_seq_one_letter_code
_entity_poly.pdbx_strand_id
1 'polypeptide(L)'
;SPLSQKQGYTHKLIVPHAVRLEAGRAYIEETAERIDRGGEGTLNTEGAIAKYVSTEAGNAAADAAIQALGGYGYTHEYMVEKIKRDVRITTIYEGTSEIMEMTISRDRWQQHLKSSGGYYRDQATELEALDQRLPQVGAGIAALAHRALAELMEVARIGRLTRNQHVLLRLGELVAITECSAALARRAARAADGVLPAKADRRFDPAALAAVSRVNARTTAL
;
A
#
# COMPACT_ATOMS: atom_id res chain seq x y z
N SER A 1 6.83 21.53 25.01
CA SER A 1 6.01 21.46 23.79
C SER A 1 5.41 20.05 23.64
N PRO A 2 4.23 19.92 23.02
CA PRO A 2 3.61 18.62 22.78
C PRO A 2 4.53 17.68 21.99
N LEU A 3 4.43 16.36 22.25
CA LEU A 3 5.23 15.35 21.54
C LEU A 3 4.99 15.37 20.03
N SER A 4 3.76 15.68 19.60
CA SER A 4 3.42 15.84 18.18
C SER A 4 4.18 16.94 17.44
N GLN A 5 4.84 17.85 18.15
CA GLN A 5 5.72 18.89 17.60
C GLN A 5 7.20 18.49 17.60
N LYS A 6 7.52 17.31 18.10
CA LYS A 6 8.90 16.80 18.13
C LYS A 6 9.18 16.00 16.86
N GLN A 7 10.14 16.44 16.06
CA GLN A 7 10.46 15.82 14.76
C GLN A 7 10.76 14.32 14.87
N GLY A 8 11.61 13.92 15.82
CA GLY A 8 11.96 12.52 16.02
C GLY A 8 10.73 11.65 16.35
N TYR A 9 9.80 12.17 17.13
CA TYR A 9 8.57 11.49 17.47
C TYR A 9 7.64 11.35 16.25
N THR A 10 7.37 12.44 15.54
CA THR A 10 6.47 12.42 14.39
C THR A 10 7.00 11.55 13.26
N HIS A 11 8.30 11.66 12.93
CA HIS A 11 8.91 10.89 11.84
C HIS A 11 9.06 9.41 12.16
N LYS A 12 9.17 9.03 13.41
CA LYS A 12 9.34 7.62 13.80
C LYS A 12 8.01 6.92 14.09
N LEU A 13 7.08 7.58 14.79
CA LEU A 13 5.89 6.94 15.37
C LEU A 13 4.57 7.34 14.71
N ILE A 14 4.52 8.42 13.94
CA ILE A 14 3.27 8.88 13.32
C ILE A 14 3.31 8.76 11.81
N VAL A 15 4.24 9.47 11.15
CA VAL A 15 4.24 9.61 9.69
C VAL A 15 4.31 8.28 8.94
N PRO A 16 5.21 7.32 9.26
CA PRO A 16 5.29 6.07 8.51
C PRO A 16 4.00 5.26 8.55
N HIS A 17 3.32 5.27 9.70
CA HIS A 17 2.07 4.52 9.89
C HIS A 17 0.89 5.20 9.21
N ALA A 18 0.76 6.53 9.33
CA ALA A 18 -0.27 7.29 8.63
C ALA A 18 -0.15 7.12 7.10
N VAL A 19 1.06 7.17 6.57
CA VAL A 19 1.34 7.00 5.14
C VAL A 19 0.92 5.60 4.65
N ARG A 20 1.25 4.54 5.37
CA ARG A 20 0.86 3.17 5.03
C ARG A 20 -0.66 2.97 5.08
N LEU A 21 -1.32 3.52 6.08
CA LEU A 21 -2.78 3.47 6.19
C LEU A 21 -3.46 4.17 5.00
N GLU A 22 -2.95 5.31 4.56
CA GLU A 22 -3.49 6.01 3.39
C GLU A 22 -3.21 5.27 2.07
N ALA A 23 -2.09 4.58 1.95
CA ALA A 23 -1.83 3.73 0.79
C ALA A 23 -2.83 2.56 0.70
N GLY A 24 -3.08 1.87 1.81
CA GLY A 24 -4.11 0.84 1.90
C GLY A 24 -5.52 1.38 1.58
N ARG A 25 -5.87 2.54 2.15
CA ARG A 25 -7.15 3.21 1.85
C ARG A 25 -7.31 3.54 0.37
N ALA A 26 -6.28 4.11 -0.26
CA ALA A 26 -6.31 4.45 -1.67
C ALA A 26 -6.58 3.21 -2.54
N TYR A 27 -5.95 2.09 -2.21
CA TYR A 27 -6.13 0.83 -2.92
C TYR A 27 -7.54 0.25 -2.73
N ILE A 28 -8.07 0.28 -1.50
CA ILE A 28 -9.45 -0.14 -1.19
C ILE A 28 -10.46 0.68 -2.00
N GLU A 29 -10.34 2.00 -2.00
CA GLU A 29 -11.26 2.88 -2.72
C GLU A 29 -11.19 2.66 -4.24
N GLU A 30 -9.99 2.52 -4.80
CA GLU A 30 -9.80 2.21 -6.23
C GLU A 30 -10.42 0.86 -6.60
N THR A 31 -10.24 -0.15 -5.76
CA THR A 31 -10.83 -1.49 -5.96
C THR A 31 -12.36 -1.45 -5.87
N ALA A 32 -12.91 -0.75 -4.88
CA ALA A 32 -14.35 -0.58 -4.70
C ALA A 32 -14.98 0.15 -5.91
N GLU A 33 -14.33 1.21 -6.41
CA GLU A 33 -14.79 1.90 -7.62
C GLU A 33 -14.81 0.99 -8.86
N ARG A 34 -13.85 0.06 -8.98
CA ARG A 34 -13.86 -0.93 -10.07
C ARG A 34 -15.05 -1.88 -9.96
N ILE A 35 -15.41 -2.29 -8.74
CA ILE A 35 -16.60 -3.12 -8.49
C ILE A 35 -17.86 -2.34 -8.87
N ASP A 36 -17.99 -1.10 -8.41
CA ASP A 36 -19.17 -0.26 -8.68
C ASP A 36 -19.38 0.01 -10.17
N ARG A 37 -18.30 0.03 -10.96
CA ARG A 37 -18.36 0.20 -12.43
C ARG A 37 -18.61 -1.10 -13.20
N GLY A 38 -18.85 -2.21 -12.52
CA GLY A 38 -19.04 -3.51 -13.16
C GLY A 38 -17.75 -4.10 -13.72
N GLY A 39 -16.62 -3.90 -13.03
CA GLY A 39 -15.31 -4.42 -13.44
C GLY A 39 -15.34 -5.94 -13.66
N GLU A 40 -14.75 -6.39 -14.76
CA GLU A 40 -14.65 -7.80 -15.08
C GLU A 40 -13.72 -8.56 -14.10
N GLY A 41 -14.05 -9.82 -13.84
CA GLY A 41 -13.25 -10.74 -13.04
C GLY A 41 -13.66 -10.79 -11.57
N THR A 42 -12.99 -11.65 -10.83
CA THR A 42 -13.30 -11.90 -9.42
C THR A 42 -12.72 -10.87 -8.45
N LEU A 43 -11.80 -10.02 -8.93
CA LEU A 43 -11.01 -9.08 -8.09
C LEU A 43 -10.39 -9.73 -6.84
N ASN A 44 -10.15 -11.05 -6.92
CA ASN A 44 -9.61 -11.83 -5.79
C ASN A 44 -8.23 -11.34 -5.35
N THR A 45 -7.36 -11.03 -6.31
CA THR A 45 -6.01 -10.53 -6.02
C THR A 45 -6.06 -9.14 -5.41
N GLU A 46 -6.92 -8.27 -5.93
CA GLU A 46 -7.12 -6.92 -5.41
C GLU A 46 -7.68 -6.97 -3.97
N GLY A 47 -8.63 -7.86 -3.71
CA GLY A 47 -9.13 -8.10 -2.35
C GLY A 47 -8.04 -8.60 -1.41
N ALA A 48 -7.18 -9.52 -1.87
CA ALA A 48 -6.05 -10.02 -1.09
C ALA A 48 -5.03 -8.91 -0.78
N ILE A 49 -4.69 -8.05 -1.75
CA ILE A 49 -3.81 -6.89 -1.56
C ILE A 49 -4.41 -5.90 -0.56
N ALA A 50 -5.69 -5.54 -0.76
CA ALA A 50 -6.40 -4.61 0.12
C ALA A 50 -6.42 -5.11 1.57
N LYS A 51 -6.73 -6.40 1.77
CA LYS A 51 -6.73 -7.04 3.09
C LYS A 51 -5.34 -7.04 3.70
N TYR A 52 -4.34 -7.55 2.99
CA TYR A 52 -2.98 -7.69 3.47
C TYR A 52 -2.39 -6.35 3.91
N VAL A 53 -2.33 -5.36 3.01
CA VAL A 53 -1.70 -4.06 3.31
C VAL A 53 -2.43 -3.33 4.44
N SER A 54 -3.77 -3.33 4.43
CA SER A 54 -4.53 -2.57 5.42
C SER A 54 -4.46 -3.18 6.81
N THR A 55 -4.47 -4.51 6.92
CA THR A 55 -4.39 -5.19 8.23
C THR A 55 -2.99 -5.11 8.83
N GLU A 56 -1.94 -5.26 8.03
CA GLU A 56 -0.56 -5.08 8.48
C GLU A 56 -0.29 -3.62 8.89
N ALA A 57 -0.75 -2.65 8.08
CA ALA A 57 -0.64 -1.23 8.42
C ALA A 57 -1.41 -0.88 9.69
N GLY A 58 -2.61 -1.42 9.87
CA GLY A 58 -3.43 -1.23 11.07
C GLY A 58 -2.76 -1.78 12.33
N ASN A 59 -2.21 -2.99 12.25
CA ASN A 59 -1.47 -3.61 13.35
C ASN A 59 -0.22 -2.82 13.74
N ALA A 60 0.57 -2.39 12.75
CA ALA A 60 1.76 -1.58 12.98
C ALA A 60 1.42 -0.20 13.55
N ALA A 61 0.36 0.44 13.07
CA ALA A 61 -0.11 1.73 13.57
C ALA A 61 -0.59 1.65 15.03
N ALA A 62 -1.33 0.59 15.37
CA ALA A 62 -1.80 0.39 16.74
C ALA A 62 -0.63 0.12 17.72
N ASP A 63 0.38 -0.64 17.29
CA ASP A 63 1.59 -0.86 18.06
C ASP A 63 2.38 0.43 18.29
N ALA A 64 2.57 1.21 17.23
CA ALA A 64 3.21 2.51 17.33
C ALA A 64 2.44 3.50 18.22
N ALA A 65 1.10 3.42 18.25
CA ALA A 65 0.28 4.25 19.12
C ALA A 65 0.48 3.91 20.60
N ILE A 66 0.61 2.62 20.95
CA ILE A 66 0.99 2.20 22.32
C ILE A 66 2.35 2.78 22.68
N GLN A 67 3.33 2.59 21.81
CA GLN A 67 4.69 3.11 22.02
C GLN A 67 4.70 4.64 22.18
N ALA A 68 3.89 5.33 21.38
CA ALA A 68 3.78 6.78 21.38
C ALA A 68 3.23 7.35 22.71
N LEU A 69 2.31 6.64 23.34
CA LEU A 69 1.74 7.04 24.62
C LEU A 69 2.58 6.58 25.83
N GLY A 70 3.63 5.78 25.61
CA GLY A 70 4.46 5.26 26.67
C GLY A 70 3.67 4.40 27.67
N GLY A 71 3.90 4.56 28.95
CA GLY A 71 3.18 3.80 30.00
C GLY A 71 1.66 3.91 29.92
N TYR A 72 1.15 5.05 29.56
CA TYR A 72 -0.30 5.26 29.36
C TYR A 72 -0.87 4.41 28.21
N GLY A 73 -0.10 4.16 27.16
CA GLY A 73 -0.53 3.30 26.06
C GLY A 73 -0.68 1.83 26.43
N TYR A 74 -0.02 1.40 27.51
CA TYR A 74 -0.07 0.02 28.01
C TYR A 74 -1.26 -0.23 28.92
N THR A 75 -1.80 0.82 29.56
CA THR A 75 -2.88 0.71 30.55
C THR A 75 -4.25 0.79 29.89
N HIS A 76 -5.29 0.32 30.61
CA HIS A 76 -6.69 0.32 30.13
C HIS A 76 -7.35 1.70 30.07
N GLU A 77 -6.73 2.74 30.60
CA GLU A 77 -7.27 4.12 30.61
C GLU A 77 -7.35 4.72 29.21
N TYR A 78 -6.52 4.20 28.27
CA TYR A 78 -6.49 4.66 26.87
C TYR A 78 -6.87 3.53 25.92
N MET A 79 -7.66 3.85 24.91
CA MET A 79 -8.22 2.88 23.96
C MET A 79 -7.19 2.17 23.07
N VAL A 80 -5.94 2.65 23.01
CA VAL A 80 -4.96 2.14 22.05
C VAL A 80 -4.57 0.68 22.30
N GLU A 81 -4.51 0.23 23.57
CA GLU A 81 -4.25 -1.17 23.91
C GLU A 81 -5.39 -2.08 23.43
N LYS A 82 -6.64 -1.63 23.60
CA LYS A 82 -7.82 -2.32 23.10
C LYS A 82 -7.81 -2.39 21.58
N ILE A 83 -7.54 -1.27 20.91
CA ILE A 83 -7.43 -1.21 19.44
C ILE A 83 -6.37 -2.22 18.97
N LYS A 84 -5.21 -2.31 19.64
CA LYS A 84 -4.18 -3.29 19.27
C LYS A 84 -4.67 -4.72 19.36
N ARG A 85 -5.41 -5.08 20.41
CA ARG A 85 -6.01 -6.42 20.55
C ARG A 85 -7.07 -6.67 19.48
N ASP A 86 -7.91 -5.67 19.21
CA ASP A 86 -8.99 -5.79 18.22
C ASP A 86 -8.45 -5.94 16.77
N VAL A 87 -7.40 -5.21 16.41
CA VAL A 87 -6.82 -5.31 15.06
C VAL A 87 -5.89 -6.51 14.88
N ARG A 88 -5.38 -7.12 15.96
CA ARG A 88 -4.46 -8.25 15.85
C ARG A 88 -5.06 -9.43 15.11
N ILE A 89 -6.33 -9.74 15.33
CA ILE A 89 -7.02 -10.85 14.68
C ILE A 89 -7.14 -10.66 13.16
N THR A 90 -7.10 -9.43 12.68
CA THR A 90 -7.31 -9.11 11.27
C THR A 90 -6.22 -9.65 10.35
N THR A 91 -5.02 -9.92 10.86
CA THR A 91 -3.93 -10.56 10.09
C THR A 91 -3.99 -12.09 10.13
N ILE A 92 -4.97 -12.67 10.84
CA ILE A 92 -5.09 -14.12 11.07
C ILE A 92 -6.32 -14.69 10.37
N TYR A 93 -7.50 -14.11 10.62
CA TYR A 93 -8.76 -14.64 10.09
C TYR A 93 -8.97 -14.29 8.61
N GLU A 94 -9.87 -15.02 7.94
CA GLU A 94 -10.19 -14.83 6.51
C GLU A 94 -8.93 -14.90 5.59
N GLY A 95 -7.99 -15.75 6.00
CA GLY A 95 -6.69 -15.91 5.38
C GLY A 95 -5.59 -15.11 6.09
N THR A 96 -4.56 -15.81 6.57
CA THR A 96 -3.42 -15.15 7.23
C THR A 96 -2.66 -14.26 6.26
N SER A 97 -1.83 -13.36 6.79
CA SER A 97 -0.98 -12.50 5.96
C SER A 97 -0.16 -13.31 4.95
N GLU A 98 0.39 -14.46 5.37
CA GLU A 98 1.18 -15.35 4.51
C GLU A 98 0.33 -16.00 3.41
N ILE A 99 -0.92 -16.33 3.68
CA ILE A 99 -1.86 -16.85 2.67
C ILE A 99 -2.21 -15.75 1.65
N MET A 100 -2.38 -14.51 2.11
CA MET A 100 -2.58 -13.37 1.20
C MET A 100 -1.36 -13.14 0.32
N GLU A 101 -0.14 -13.13 0.87
CA GLU A 101 1.11 -13.02 0.12
C GLU A 101 1.24 -14.13 -0.93
N MET A 102 0.94 -15.37 -0.58
CA MET A 102 0.94 -16.50 -1.53
C MET A 102 -0.09 -16.32 -2.65
N THR A 103 -1.29 -15.86 -2.33
CA THR A 103 -2.34 -15.60 -3.31
C THR A 103 -1.94 -14.49 -4.26
N ILE A 104 -1.46 -13.37 -3.72
CA ILE A 104 -1.01 -12.20 -4.49
C ILE A 104 0.13 -12.60 -5.43
N SER A 105 1.17 -13.27 -4.90
CA SER A 105 2.32 -13.66 -5.71
C SER A 105 1.94 -14.62 -6.82
N ARG A 106 1.12 -15.65 -6.53
CA ARG A 106 0.67 -16.63 -7.52
C ARG A 106 -0.11 -15.96 -8.65
N ASP A 107 -1.07 -15.11 -8.32
CA ASP A 107 -1.96 -14.54 -9.31
C ASP A 107 -1.25 -13.48 -10.16
N ARG A 108 -0.40 -12.63 -9.55
CA ARG A 108 0.40 -11.66 -10.29
C ARG A 108 1.53 -12.30 -11.09
N TRP A 109 2.06 -13.43 -10.61
CA TRP A 109 2.97 -14.25 -11.41
C TRP A 109 2.32 -14.77 -12.69
N GLN A 110 1.08 -15.28 -12.60
CA GLN A 110 0.33 -15.68 -13.80
C GLN A 110 0.09 -14.50 -14.74
N GLN A 111 -0.20 -13.33 -14.22
CA GLN A 111 -0.37 -12.11 -15.01
C GLN A 111 0.93 -11.69 -15.70
N HIS A 112 2.07 -11.78 -15.00
CA HIS A 112 3.39 -11.52 -15.56
C HIS A 112 3.69 -12.46 -16.74
N LEU A 113 3.42 -13.74 -16.59
CA LEU A 113 3.63 -14.73 -17.67
C LEU A 113 2.70 -14.47 -18.87
N LYS A 114 1.42 -14.23 -18.63
CA LYS A 114 0.42 -13.97 -19.69
C LYS A 114 0.73 -12.71 -20.49
N SER A 115 1.27 -11.68 -19.84
CA SER A 115 1.64 -10.42 -20.48
C SER A 115 3.06 -10.42 -21.06
N SER A 116 3.76 -11.56 -21.02
CA SER A 116 5.18 -11.62 -21.41
C SER A 116 6.04 -10.57 -20.69
N GLY A 117 5.75 -10.34 -19.41
CA GLY A 117 6.43 -9.34 -18.56
C GLY A 117 5.96 -7.90 -18.74
N GLY A 118 4.92 -7.66 -19.55
CA GLY A 118 4.40 -6.31 -19.85
C GLY A 118 3.62 -5.68 -18.71
N TYR A 119 2.90 -6.45 -17.90
CA TYR A 119 1.91 -5.97 -16.94
C TYR A 119 2.40 -4.80 -16.06
N TYR A 120 3.53 -4.92 -15.40
CA TYR A 120 4.07 -3.84 -14.55
C TYR A 120 4.82 -2.78 -15.35
N ARG A 121 5.35 -3.10 -16.52
CA ARG A 121 5.99 -2.12 -17.42
C ARG A 121 4.98 -1.14 -17.99
N ASP A 122 3.80 -1.62 -18.37
CA ASP A 122 2.72 -0.78 -18.89
C ASP A 122 2.21 0.16 -17.79
N GLN A 123 1.97 -0.34 -16.58
CA GLN A 123 1.61 0.49 -15.43
C GLN A 123 2.69 1.53 -15.08
N ALA A 124 3.97 1.17 -15.17
CA ALA A 124 5.06 2.13 -14.99
C ALA A 124 5.00 3.26 -16.02
N THR A 125 4.71 2.94 -17.28
CA THR A 125 4.57 3.94 -18.35
C THR A 125 3.40 4.89 -18.08
N GLU A 126 2.28 4.39 -17.59
CA GLU A 126 1.13 5.24 -17.19
C GLU A 126 1.49 6.17 -16.02
N LEU A 127 2.24 5.67 -15.04
CA LEU A 127 2.71 6.45 -13.90
C LEU A 127 3.75 7.50 -14.30
N GLU A 128 4.62 7.20 -15.27
CA GLU A 128 5.57 8.17 -15.83
C GLU A 128 4.83 9.31 -16.56
N ALA A 129 3.80 8.98 -17.33
CA ALA A 129 2.95 9.98 -17.97
C ALA A 129 2.22 10.85 -16.93
N LEU A 130 1.77 10.25 -15.83
CA LEU A 130 1.18 10.98 -14.71
C LEU A 130 2.21 11.91 -14.04
N ASP A 131 3.44 11.47 -13.86
CA ASP A 131 4.53 12.27 -13.27
C ASP A 131 4.88 13.49 -14.12
N GLN A 132 4.90 13.34 -15.44
CA GLN A 132 5.10 14.46 -16.36
C GLN A 132 4.03 15.55 -16.19
N ARG A 133 2.80 15.16 -15.93
CA ARG A 133 1.66 16.07 -15.72
C ARG A 133 1.62 16.64 -14.30
N LEU A 134 1.91 15.84 -13.28
CA LEU A 134 1.78 16.17 -11.87
C LEU A 134 2.96 15.60 -11.05
N PRO A 135 4.18 16.15 -11.18
CA PRO A 135 5.37 15.60 -10.52
C PRO A 135 5.28 15.62 -8.98
N GLN A 136 4.44 16.49 -8.43
CA GLN A 136 4.26 16.60 -6.97
C GLN A 136 3.55 15.41 -6.32
N VAL A 137 2.95 14.49 -7.08
CA VAL A 137 2.24 13.34 -6.49
C VAL A 137 3.10 12.10 -6.30
N GLY A 138 4.35 12.12 -6.77
CA GLY A 138 5.31 11.01 -6.59
C GLY A 138 5.10 9.83 -7.53
N ALA A 139 4.37 10.03 -8.63
CA ALA A 139 4.07 8.98 -9.61
C ALA A 139 5.33 8.42 -10.28
N GLY A 140 6.34 9.26 -10.56
CA GLY A 140 7.60 8.82 -11.16
C GLY A 140 8.39 7.85 -10.27
N ILE A 141 8.36 8.06 -8.95
CA ILE A 141 9.00 7.13 -8.00
C ILE A 141 8.20 5.81 -7.92
N ALA A 142 6.87 5.89 -7.92
CA ALA A 142 6.03 4.70 -7.99
C ALA A 142 6.26 3.92 -9.30
N ALA A 143 6.50 4.61 -10.42
CA ALA A 143 6.88 3.99 -11.70
C ALA A 143 8.21 3.22 -11.61
N LEU A 144 9.22 3.79 -10.93
CA LEU A 144 10.49 3.08 -10.68
C LEU A 144 10.27 1.78 -9.91
N ALA A 145 9.43 1.78 -8.88
CA ALA A 145 9.09 0.57 -8.14
C ALA A 145 8.41 -0.49 -9.03
N HIS A 146 7.52 -0.07 -9.95
CA HIS A 146 6.89 -0.99 -10.91
C HIS A 146 7.89 -1.58 -11.91
N ARG A 147 8.83 -0.77 -12.42
CA ARG A 147 9.91 -1.27 -13.29
C ARG A 147 10.81 -2.25 -12.56
N ALA A 148 11.23 -1.91 -11.35
CA ALA A 148 12.05 -2.80 -10.52
C ALA A 148 11.34 -4.13 -10.24
N LEU A 149 10.04 -4.09 -9.95
CA LEU A 149 9.22 -5.29 -9.74
C LEU A 149 9.12 -6.14 -11.01
N ALA A 150 8.95 -5.52 -12.19
CA ALA A 150 8.93 -6.23 -13.47
C ALA A 150 10.26 -6.96 -13.73
N GLU A 151 11.38 -6.30 -13.48
CA GLU A 151 12.72 -6.90 -13.63
C GLU A 151 12.98 -8.00 -12.61
N LEU A 152 12.57 -7.80 -11.36
CA LEU A 152 12.69 -8.80 -10.30
C LEU A 152 11.90 -10.07 -10.63
N MET A 153 10.68 -9.93 -11.16
CA MET A 153 9.88 -11.06 -11.63
C MET A 153 10.55 -11.78 -12.78
N GLU A 154 11.19 -11.07 -13.71
CA GLU A 154 11.90 -11.69 -14.83
C GLU A 154 13.15 -12.44 -14.34
N VAL A 155 13.92 -11.88 -13.40
CA VAL A 155 15.04 -12.57 -12.75
C VAL A 155 14.55 -13.82 -12.02
N ALA A 156 13.43 -13.73 -11.30
CA ALA A 156 12.82 -14.87 -10.61
C ALA A 156 12.35 -15.95 -11.59
N ARG A 157 11.87 -15.56 -12.79
CA ARG A 157 11.48 -16.48 -13.86
C ARG A 157 12.68 -17.25 -14.40
N ILE A 158 13.74 -16.55 -14.79
CA ILE A 158 14.95 -17.13 -15.35
C ILE A 158 15.63 -18.05 -14.32
N GLY A 159 15.76 -17.59 -13.09
CA GLY A 159 16.37 -18.33 -11.99
C GLY A 159 15.48 -19.43 -11.39
N ARG A 160 14.25 -19.60 -11.87
CA ARG A 160 13.25 -20.55 -11.31
C ARG A 160 13.04 -20.39 -9.81
N LEU A 161 13.17 -19.14 -9.29
CA LEU A 161 13.16 -18.83 -7.88
C LEU A 161 11.75 -18.98 -7.25
N THR A 162 10.69 -18.95 -8.05
CA THR A 162 9.30 -19.17 -7.60
C THR A 162 9.02 -20.58 -7.05
N ARG A 163 9.98 -21.49 -7.12
CA ARG A 163 9.94 -22.78 -6.41
C ARG A 163 10.25 -22.64 -4.92
N ASN A 164 10.79 -21.52 -4.50
CA ASN A 164 11.13 -21.22 -3.13
C ASN A 164 9.98 -20.42 -2.50
N GLN A 165 9.36 -20.98 -1.46
CA GLN A 165 8.23 -20.35 -0.79
C GLN A 165 8.57 -19.00 -0.16
N HIS A 166 9.77 -18.83 0.40
CA HIS A 166 10.23 -17.56 0.93
C HIS A 166 10.27 -16.46 -0.15
N VAL A 167 10.75 -16.81 -1.35
CA VAL A 167 10.75 -15.87 -2.49
C VAL A 167 9.32 -15.49 -2.88
N LEU A 168 8.40 -16.46 -2.91
CA LEU A 168 6.98 -16.18 -3.22
C LEU A 168 6.34 -15.23 -2.21
N LEU A 169 6.55 -15.44 -0.91
CA LEU A 169 6.03 -14.56 0.13
C LEU A 169 6.57 -13.13 -0.06
N ARG A 170 7.88 -12.98 -0.26
CA ARG A 170 8.49 -11.66 -0.49
C ARG A 170 7.99 -10.99 -1.78
N LEU A 171 7.77 -11.75 -2.85
CA LEU A 171 7.16 -11.22 -4.07
C LEU A 171 5.73 -10.73 -3.82
N GLY A 172 4.94 -11.47 -3.05
CA GLY A 172 3.58 -11.06 -2.68
C GLY A 172 3.56 -9.73 -1.93
N GLU A 173 4.44 -9.57 -0.96
CA GLU A 173 4.61 -8.32 -0.23
C GLU A 173 5.02 -7.17 -1.16
N LEU A 174 6.06 -7.37 -2.00
CA LEU A 174 6.54 -6.33 -2.92
C LEU A 174 5.47 -5.92 -3.93
N VAL A 175 4.72 -6.87 -4.47
CA VAL A 175 3.57 -6.59 -5.33
C VAL A 175 2.55 -5.71 -4.59
N ALA A 176 2.17 -6.10 -3.39
CA ALA A 176 1.13 -5.40 -2.64
C ALA A 176 1.51 -3.94 -2.32
N ILE A 177 2.72 -3.70 -1.82
CA ILE A 177 3.16 -2.34 -1.49
C ILE A 177 3.35 -1.49 -2.76
N THR A 178 3.82 -2.09 -3.86
CA THR A 178 4.01 -1.39 -5.13
C THR A 178 2.69 -0.94 -5.74
N GLU A 179 1.69 -1.82 -5.80
CA GLU A 179 0.35 -1.49 -6.32
C GLU A 179 -0.37 -0.45 -5.44
N CYS A 180 -0.25 -0.56 -4.11
CA CYS A 180 -0.80 0.46 -3.19
C CYS A 180 -0.14 1.82 -3.36
N SER A 181 1.17 1.87 -3.67
CA SER A 181 1.88 3.12 -3.95
C SER A 181 1.34 3.80 -5.20
N ALA A 182 1.09 3.04 -6.27
CA ALA A 182 0.49 3.57 -7.50
C ALA A 182 -0.94 4.08 -7.25
N ALA A 183 -1.76 3.33 -6.52
CA ALA A 183 -3.11 3.74 -6.17
C ALA A 183 -3.13 5.07 -5.40
N LEU A 184 -2.20 5.24 -4.45
CA LEU A 184 -2.07 6.48 -3.69
C LEU A 184 -1.61 7.66 -4.57
N ALA A 185 -0.69 7.43 -5.51
CA ALA A 185 -0.27 8.46 -6.47
C ALA A 185 -1.44 8.90 -7.38
N ARG A 186 -2.22 7.95 -7.90
CA ARG A 186 -3.44 8.24 -8.69
C ARG A 186 -4.48 8.97 -7.86
N ARG A 187 -4.71 8.57 -6.59
CA ARG A 187 -5.61 9.26 -5.68
C ARG A 187 -5.16 10.71 -5.43
N ALA A 188 -3.87 10.92 -5.18
CA ALA A 188 -3.31 12.26 -4.98
C ALA A 188 -3.47 13.14 -6.22
N ALA A 189 -3.29 12.58 -7.41
CA ALA A 189 -3.53 13.28 -8.67
C ALA A 189 -5.01 13.67 -8.83
N ARG A 190 -5.94 12.76 -8.57
CA ARG A 190 -7.39 13.04 -8.62
C ARG A 190 -7.80 14.11 -7.62
N ALA A 191 -7.15 14.15 -6.44
CA ALA A 191 -7.37 15.21 -5.46
C ALA A 191 -6.87 16.57 -5.97
N ALA A 192 -5.69 16.61 -6.59
CA ALA A 192 -5.14 17.82 -7.19
C ALA A 192 -6.00 18.36 -8.34
N ASP A 193 -6.57 17.45 -9.14
CA ASP A 193 -7.49 17.78 -10.24
C ASP A 193 -8.92 18.12 -9.76
N GLY A 194 -9.23 17.96 -8.47
CA GLY A 194 -10.58 18.20 -7.92
C GLY A 194 -11.64 17.16 -8.32
N VAL A 195 -11.22 15.98 -8.81
CA VAL A 195 -12.12 14.94 -9.34
C VAL A 195 -12.25 13.70 -8.45
N LEU A 196 -11.95 13.83 -7.15
CA LEU A 196 -12.22 12.75 -6.21
C LEU A 196 -13.73 12.46 -6.13
N PRO A 197 -14.15 11.17 -6.04
CA PRO A 197 -15.55 10.81 -5.85
C PRO A 197 -16.17 11.51 -4.63
N ALA A 198 -17.48 11.75 -4.68
CA ALA A 198 -18.19 12.39 -3.58
C ALA A 198 -18.06 11.65 -2.24
N LYS A 199 -17.96 10.31 -2.29
CA LYS A 199 -17.80 9.43 -1.13
C LYS A 199 -16.35 9.28 -0.66
N ALA A 200 -15.36 9.82 -1.39
CA ALA A 200 -13.96 9.70 -1.02
C ALA A 200 -13.67 10.43 0.30
N ASP A 201 -12.80 9.82 1.10
CA ASP A 201 -12.29 10.46 2.32
C ASP A 201 -11.48 11.72 1.96
N ARG A 202 -11.72 12.81 2.65
CA ARG A 202 -11.12 14.14 2.40
C ARG A 202 -10.39 14.70 3.63
N ARG A 203 -9.88 13.82 4.51
CA ARG A 203 -9.12 14.23 5.72
C ARG A 203 -7.84 14.98 5.42
N PHE A 204 -7.28 14.78 4.23
CA PHE A 204 -6.12 15.53 3.73
C PHE A 204 -6.55 16.45 2.59
N ASP A 205 -6.07 17.68 2.60
CA ASP A 205 -6.12 18.53 1.42
C ASP A 205 -5.23 17.96 0.29
N PRO A 206 -5.38 18.44 -0.95
CA PRO A 206 -4.62 17.92 -2.08
C PRO A 206 -3.09 18.01 -1.91
N ALA A 207 -2.59 19.07 -1.29
CA ALA A 207 -1.15 19.27 -1.09
C ALA A 207 -0.57 18.31 -0.05
N ALA A 208 -1.31 18.11 1.06
CA ALA A 208 -0.96 17.14 2.09
C ALA A 208 -1.02 15.71 1.55
N LEU A 209 -2.04 15.37 0.77
CA LEU A 209 -2.16 14.05 0.16
C LEU A 209 -1.04 13.78 -0.85
N ALA A 210 -0.63 14.77 -1.64
CA ALA A 210 0.53 14.67 -2.51
C ALA A 210 1.83 14.43 -1.73
N ALA A 211 2.01 15.10 -0.59
CA ALA A 211 3.16 14.87 0.28
C ALA A 211 3.17 13.44 0.86
N VAL A 212 2.02 12.95 1.35
CA VAL A 212 1.84 11.58 1.84
C VAL A 212 2.18 10.57 0.74
N SER A 213 1.72 10.79 -0.48
CA SER A 213 2.01 9.94 -1.64
C SER A 213 3.50 9.90 -1.96
N ARG A 214 4.21 11.04 -1.98
CA ARG A 214 5.66 11.06 -2.20
C ARG A 214 6.43 10.31 -1.13
N VAL A 215 6.04 10.43 0.14
CA VAL A 215 6.69 9.67 1.23
C VAL A 215 6.47 8.18 1.03
N ASN A 216 5.24 7.77 0.72
CA ASN A 216 4.94 6.37 0.46
C ASN A 216 5.74 5.82 -0.73
N ALA A 217 5.77 6.52 -1.85
CA ALA A 217 6.48 6.09 -3.04
C ALA A 217 7.99 5.89 -2.78
N ARG A 218 8.63 6.81 -2.03
CA ARG A 218 10.05 6.67 -1.64
C ARG A 218 10.29 5.48 -0.74
N THR A 219 9.41 5.23 0.22
CA THR A 219 9.53 4.08 1.14
C THR A 219 9.33 2.74 0.40
N THR A 220 8.51 2.73 -0.64
CA THR A 220 8.24 1.54 -1.45
C THR A 220 9.36 1.24 -2.43
N ALA A 221 10.05 2.25 -2.94
CA ALA A 221 11.11 2.09 -3.94
C ALA A 221 12.49 1.72 -3.35
N LEU A 222 12.65 1.75 -2.02
CA LEU A 222 13.84 1.32 -1.28
C LEU A 222 13.77 -0.16 -0.92
#